data_cf1518d8d233ea008ff12c67e901ea80
#
_entry.id   cf1518d8d233ea008ff12c67e901ea80
#
_cell.length_a   1.000
_cell.length_b   1.000
_cell.length_c   1.000
_cell.angle_alpha   90.00
_cell.angle_beta   90.00
_cell.angle_gamma   90.00
#
_symmetry.space_group_name_H-M   'P 1'
#
loop_
_entity.id
_entity.type
_entity.pdbx_description
1 polymer ?
#
loop_
_entity_poly.entity_id
_entity_poly.type
_entity_poly.pdbx_seq_one_letter_code
_entity_poly.pdbx_strand_id
1 'polypeptide(L)'
;SSDDEVMFRCREDFIRGINCLCLAAHYTEAILLAYVFMSNHVHIIVRTEDPQKFMIKFRYSYNKYFNAKYHRKGRIGEEKFFKIELIGLHHLLTAIAYVLRNPVHHGICATPFGYEFSSIRGIFRKEFGWNTPGGTLPRKSAYRFIPSRSVLPETFQMNSEGMILPETVIDAQDIEHQFSTARSFLYYMNRLSGEEWI
;
A
#
# COMPACT_ATOMS: atom_id res chain seq x y z
N SER A 1 -15.21 2.70 -13.61
CA SER A 1 -14.06 3.54 -13.31
C SER A 1 -13.79 4.43 -14.51
N SER A 2 -13.63 5.72 -14.29
CA SER A 2 -12.99 6.59 -15.28
C SER A 2 -11.51 6.21 -15.26
N ASP A 3 -11.10 5.25 -16.08
CA ASP A 3 -9.75 4.70 -16.13
C ASP A 3 -8.67 5.73 -16.54
N ASP A 4 -9.05 7.01 -16.70
CA ASP A 4 -8.23 8.02 -17.33
C ASP A 4 -7.59 9.03 -16.36
N GLU A 5 -8.03 9.13 -15.09
CA GLU A 5 -7.45 10.12 -14.19
C GLU A 5 -6.18 9.60 -13.52
N VAL A 6 -5.02 10.13 -13.93
CA VAL A 6 -3.73 9.82 -13.29
C VAL A 6 -3.66 10.50 -11.92
N MET A 7 -3.70 9.70 -10.87
CA MET A 7 -3.66 10.14 -9.47
C MET A 7 -2.23 10.25 -8.93
N PHE A 8 -1.30 9.45 -9.45
CA PHE A 8 0.10 9.45 -9.04
C PHE A 8 0.96 9.72 -10.28
N ARG A 9 1.36 10.97 -10.49
CA ARG A 9 2.01 11.46 -11.72
C ARG A 9 3.52 11.32 -11.69
N CYS A 10 4.09 11.27 -10.51
CA CYS A 10 5.53 11.16 -10.31
C CYS A 10 5.84 10.39 -9.01
N ARG A 11 7.10 10.00 -8.84
CA ARG A 11 7.58 9.26 -7.67
C ARG A 11 7.17 9.88 -6.33
N GLU A 12 7.25 11.19 -6.22
CA GLU A 12 6.86 11.91 -4.99
C GLU A 12 5.38 11.72 -4.65
N ASP A 13 4.49 11.62 -5.66
CA ASP A 13 3.06 11.40 -5.45
C ASP A 13 2.81 10.01 -4.87
N PHE A 14 3.51 8.99 -5.37
CA PHE A 14 3.45 7.64 -4.82
C PHE A 14 3.92 7.60 -3.37
N ILE A 15 5.07 8.19 -3.07
CA ILE A 15 5.60 8.28 -1.71
C ILE A 15 4.58 8.97 -0.79
N ARG A 16 4.04 10.12 -1.21
CA ARG A 16 3.04 10.85 -0.44
C ARG A 16 1.75 10.07 -0.26
N GLY A 17 1.30 9.38 -1.30
CA GLY A 17 0.12 8.51 -1.26
C GLY A 17 0.27 7.39 -0.23
N ILE A 18 1.38 6.66 -0.29
CA ILE A 18 1.70 5.59 0.67
C ILE A 18 1.77 6.13 2.11
N ASN A 19 2.45 7.26 2.31
CA ASN A 19 2.54 7.87 3.63
C ASN A 19 1.17 8.32 4.16
N CYS A 20 0.31 8.87 3.30
CA CYS A 20 -1.06 9.21 3.67
C CYS A 20 -1.89 7.98 4.05
N LEU A 21 -1.73 6.85 3.33
CA LEU A 21 -2.39 5.59 3.61
C LEU A 21 -1.97 5.04 4.98
N CYS A 22 -0.66 4.93 5.22
CA CYS A 22 -0.11 4.41 6.47
C CYS A 22 -0.55 5.23 7.69
N LEU A 23 -0.52 6.55 7.57
CA LEU A 23 -0.98 7.43 8.64
C LEU A 23 -2.50 7.39 8.82
N ALA A 24 -3.28 7.23 7.74
CA ALA A 24 -4.72 7.04 7.85
C ALA A 24 -5.05 5.75 8.63
N ALA A 25 -4.35 4.66 8.36
CA ALA A 25 -4.50 3.41 9.11
C ALA A 25 -4.21 3.61 10.60
N HIS A 26 -3.07 4.25 10.93
CA HIS A 26 -2.72 4.54 12.31
C HIS A 26 -3.78 5.39 13.04
N TYR A 27 -4.24 6.48 12.43
CA TYR A 27 -5.22 7.38 13.07
C TYR A 27 -6.65 6.84 13.13
N THR A 28 -6.95 5.78 12.40
CA THR A 28 -8.27 5.12 12.41
C THR A 28 -8.24 3.73 13.04
N GLU A 29 -7.09 3.36 13.62
CA GLU A 29 -6.86 2.05 14.24
C GLU A 29 -7.11 0.88 13.28
N ALA A 30 -6.95 1.14 11.98
CA ALA A 30 -7.06 0.14 10.95
C ALA A 30 -5.73 -0.61 10.77
N ILE A 31 -5.78 -1.90 10.56
CA ILE A 31 -4.62 -2.77 10.39
C ILE A 31 -4.42 -3.04 8.90
N LEU A 32 -3.34 -2.51 8.32
CA LEU A 32 -3.00 -2.79 6.93
C LEU A 32 -2.44 -4.21 6.79
N LEU A 33 -2.95 -4.94 5.82
CA LEU A 33 -2.46 -6.26 5.44
C LEU A 33 -1.67 -6.18 4.12
N ALA A 34 -2.23 -5.61 3.07
CA ALA A 34 -1.52 -5.42 1.81
C ALA A 34 -1.98 -4.14 1.10
N TYR A 35 -1.09 -3.57 0.28
CA TYR A 35 -1.44 -2.49 -0.63
C TYR A 35 -0.55 -2.48 -1.86
N VAL A 36 -1.09 -1.91 -2.94
CA VAL A 36 -0.34 -1.54 -4.14
C VAL A 36 -0.89 -0.24 -4.71
N PHE A 37 0.00 0.65 -5.11
CA PHE A 37 -0.32 1.93 -5.75
C PHE A 37 0.00 1.84 -7.25
N MET A 38 -1.01 2.01 -8.08
CA MET A 38 -0.88 2.16 -9.52
C MET A 38 -1.06 3.64 -9.90
N SER A 39 -0.70 4.05 -11.10
CA SER A 39 -0.77 5.46 -11.52
C SER A 39 -2.18 6.08 -11.39
N ASN A 40 -3.22 5.30 -11.57
CA ASN A 40 -4.62 5.73 -11.62
C ASN A 40 -5.54 5.07 -10.56
N HIS A 41 -5.05 4.09 -9.80
CA HIS A 41 -5.81 3.43 -8.75
C HIS A 41 -4.94 2.85 -7.64
N VAL A 42 -5.57 2.45 -6.54
CA VAL A 42 -4.93 1.81 -5.40
C VAL A 42 -5.75 0.61 -4.96
N HIS A 43 -5.10 -0.52 -4.73
CA HIS A 43 -5.70 -1.66 -4.05
C HIS A 43 -5.18 -1.75 -2.62
N ILE A 44 -6.07 -1.99 -1.68
CA ILE A 44 -5.76 -2.03 -0.24
C ILE A 44 -6.51 -3.21 0.38
N ILE A 45 -5.81 -4.00 1.18
CA ILE A 45 -6.41 -4.98 2.08
C ILE A 45 -6.18 -4.48 3.49
N VAL A 46 -7.27 -4.30 4.23
CA VAL A 46 -7.26 -3.71 5.56
C VAL A 46 -8.27 -4.41 6.46
N ARG A 47 -7.89 -4.65 7.71
CA ARG A 47 -8.80 -5.07 8.76
C ARG A 47 -9.22 -3.82 9.54
N THR A 48 -10.50 -3.49 9.52
CA THR A 48 -11.05 -2.30 10.18
C THR A 48 -12.55 -2.48 10.45
N GLU A 49 -13.01 -1.89 11.53
CA GLU A 49 -14.44 -1.82 11.85
C GLU A 49 -15.17 -0.76 11.03
N ASP A 50 -14.46 0.31 10.63
CA ASP A 50 -15.03 1.43 9.86
C ASP A 50 -14.18 1.72 8.60
N PRO A 51 -14.41 0.96 7.50
CA PRO A 51 -13.72 1.20 6.25
C PRO A 51 -14.02 2.58 5.64
N GLN A 52 -15.18 3.15 5.95
CA GLN A 52 -15.53 4.48 5.46
C GLN A 52 -14.68 5.57 6.11
N LYS A 53 -14.54 5.55 7.43
CA LYS A 53 -13.68 6.48 8.20
C LYS A 53 -12.22 6.41 7.74
N PHE A 54 -11.71 5.18 7.56
CA PHE A 54 -10.35 4.95 7.05
C PHE A 54 -10.16 5.56 5.66
N MET A 55 -11.04 5.27 4.71
CA MET A 55 -10.94 5.77 3.34
C MET A 55 -11.11 7.29 3.24
N ILE A 56 -12.02 7.87 4.02
CA ILE A 56 -12.17 9.34 4.09
C ILE A 56 -10.87 9.98 4.57
N LYS A 57 -10.26 9.44 5.64
CA LYS A 57 -9.01 9.97 6.20
C LYS A 57 -7.87 9.91 5.19
N PHE A 58 -7.70 8.77 4.51
CA PHE A 58 -6.68 8.57 3.48
C PHE A 58 -6.89 9.55 2.32
N ARG A 59 -8.06 9.53 1.72
CA ARG A 59 -8.39 10.35 0.54
C ARG A 59 -8.31 11.84 0.83
N TYR A 60 -8.82 12.29 1.97
CA TYR A 60 -8.73 13.70 2.37
C TYR A 60 -7.28 14.17 2.46
N SER A 61 -6.41 13.37 3.08
CA SER A 61 -5.00 13.71 3.26
C SER A 61 -4.27 13.80 1.92
N TYR A 62 -4.50 12.84 1.03
CA TYR A 62 -3.87 12.82 -0.28
C TYR A 62 -4.42 13.91 -1.21
N ASN A 63 -5.74 14.10 -1.26
CA ASN A 63 -6.37 15.15 -2.07
C ASN A 63 -5.84 16.54 -1.71
N LYS A 64 -5.65 16.81 -0.43
CA LYS A 64 -5.09 18.09 0.04
C LYS A 64 -3.68 18.32 -0.52
N TYR A 65 -2.83 17.31 -0.47
CA TYR A 65 -1.48 17.38 -1.03
C TYR A 65 -1.52 17.59 -2.55
N PHE A 66 -2.25 16.75 -3.27
CA PHE A 66 -2.30 16.76 -4.73
C PHE A 66 -2.87 18.08 -5.27
N ASN A 67 -3.95 18.56 -4.68
CA ASN A 67 -4.56 19.84 -5.08
C ASN A 67 -3.62 21.02 -4.83
N ALA A 68 -2.88 21.02 -3.72
CA ALA A 68 -1.89 22.05 -3.45
C ALA A 68 -0.72 22.00 -4.45
N LYS A 69 -0.19 20.80 -4.74
CA LYS A 69 0.94 20.62 -5.65
C LYS A 69 0.59 20.97 -7.10
N TYR A 70 -0.59 20.58 -7.56
CA TYR A 70 -1.00 20.74 -8.97
C TYR A 70 -1.98 21.91 -9.19
N HIS A 71 -2.12 22.80 -8.21
CA HIS A 71 -3.00 23.98 -8.30
C HIS A 71 -4.43 23.61 -8.70
N ARG A 72 -4.95 22.49 -8.20
CA ARG A 72 -6.31 21.99 -8.47
C ARG A 72 -7.27 22.25 -7.32
N LYS A 73 -8.54 22.10 -7.61
CA LYS A 73 -9.63 22.10 -6.63
C LYS A 73 -10.50 20.85 -6.84
N GLY A 74 -11.17 20.43 -5.79
CA GLY A 74 -12.09 19.30 -5.85
C GLY A 74 -11.46 17.97 -5.51
N ARG A 75 -12.21 16.91 -5.74
CA ARG A 75 -11.85 15.53 -5.43
C ARG A 75 -10.99 14.93 -6.55
N ILE A 76 -10.11 14.00 -6.20
CA ILE A 76 -9.35 13.16 -7.12
C ILE A 76 -9.96 11.77 -7.09
N GLY A 77 -10.09 11.17 -8.27
CA GLY A 77 -10.68 9.84 -8.43
C GLY A 77 -12.19 9.81 -8.17
N GLU A 78 -12.75 8.64 -8.20
CA GLU A 78 -14.19 8.41 -8.09
C GLU A 78 -14.74 8.81 -6.71
N GLU A 79 -16.02 9.15 -6.68
CA GLU A 79 -16.71 9.51 -5.44
C GLU A 79 -16.80 8.32 -4.49
N LYS A 80 -17.22 7.18 -5.00
CA LYS A 80 -17.37 5.94 -4.24
C LYS A 80 -16.14 5.07 -4.43
N PHE A 81 -15.67 4.44 -3.38
CA PHE A 81 -14.69 3.37 -3.46
C PHE A 81 -15.39 2.02 -3.47
N PHE A 82 -14.86 1.11 -4.27
CA PHE A 82 -15.32 -0.27 -4.29
C PHE A 82 -14.76 -1.00 -3.06
N LYS A 83 -15.61 -1.77 -2.38
CA LYS A 83 -15.22 -2.58 -1.23
C LYS A 83 -15.81 -3.97 -1.31
N ILE A 84 -15.01 -4.95 -0.95
CA ILE A 84 -15.42 -6.35 -0.80
C ILE A 84 -15.01 -6.80 0.60
N GLU A 85 -15.90 -7.48 1.28
CA GLU A 85 -15.56 -8.18 2.53
C GLU A 85 -14.91 -9.52 2.19
N LEU A 86 -13.73 -9.77 2.79
CA LEU A 86 -12.99 -11.01 2.59
C LEU A 86 -13.41 -12.03 3.65
N ILE A 87 -13.96 -13.16 3.23
CA ILE A 87 -14.46 -14.19 4.12
C ILE A 87 -13.67 -15.50 3.93
N GLY A 88 -13.02 -15.93 5.00
CA GLY A 88 -12.25 -17.16 5.04
C GLY A 88 -10.83 -17.04 4.45
N LEU A 89 -10.01 -18.03 4.77
CA LEU A 89 -8.58 -18.02 4.48
C LEU A 89 -8.30 -17.99 2.97
N HIS A 90 -8.96 -18.82 2.20
CA HIS A 90 -8.72 -18.90 0.75
C HIS A 90 -8.99 -17.56 0.06
N HIS A 91 -10.08 -16.88 0.41
CA HIS A 91 -10.44 -15.57 -0.12
C HIS A 91 -9.39 -14.52 0.25
N LEU A 92 -8.91 -14.54 1.51
CA LEU A 92 -7.84 -13.64 1.97
C LEU A 92 -6.53 -13.85 1.19
N LEU A 93 -6.05 -15.09 1.08
CA LEU A 93 -4.79 -15.39 0.38
C LEU A 93 -4.86 -15.01 -1.11
N THR A 94 -5.97 -15.31 -1.76
CA THR A 94 -6.20 -14.96 -3.16
C THR A 94 -6.27 -13.45 -3.36
N ALA A 95 -6.96 -12.73 -2.47
CA ALA A 95 -7.03 -11.26 -2.52
C ALA A 95 -5.66 -10.61 -2.30
N ILE A 96 -4.85 -11.10 -1.34
CA ILE A 96 -3.48 -10.61 -1.13
C ILE A 96 -2.64 -10.83 -2.41
N ALA A 97 -2.72 -12.03 -2.98
CA ALA A 97 -2.01 -12.35 -4.21
C ALA A 97 -2.44 -11.44 -5.37
N TYR A 98 -3.74 -11.24 -5.56
CA TYR A 98 -4.28 -10.34 -6.58
C TYR A 98 -3.75 -8.90 -6.41
N VAL A 99 -3.83 -8.37 -5.20
CA VAL A 99 -3.36 -7.01 -4.90
C VAL A 99 -1.88 -6.85 -5.20
N LEU A 100 -1.05 -7.75 -4.68
CA LEU A 100 0.41 -7.64 -4.83
C LEU A 100 0.89 -7.91 -6.28
N ARG A 101 0.15 -8.70 -7.06
CA ARG A 101 0.46 -9.02 -8.46
C ARG A 101 -0.13 -8.02 -9.46
N ASN A 102 -0.90 -7.04 -9.01
CA ASN A 102 -1.54 -6.07 -9.89
C ASN A 102 -0.57 -5.39 -10.89
N PRO A 103 0.67 -5.00 -10.51
CA PRO A 103 1.63 -4.46 -11.46
C PRO A 103 2.07 -5.44 -12.56
N VAL A 104 2.08 -6.73 -12.28
CA VAL A 104 2.36 -7.78 -13.30
C VAL A 104 1.18 -7.92 -14.25
N HIS A 105 -0.07 -7.92 -13.74
CA HIS A 105 -1.27 -7.97 -14.58
C HIS A 105 -1.35 -6.83 -15.57
N HIS A 106 -0.90 -5.64 -15.15
CA HIS A 106 -0.84 -4.46 -16.02
C HIS A 106 0.46 -4.35 -16.84
N GLY A 107 1.31 -5.38 -16.84
CA GLY A 107 2.54 -5.40 -17.63
C GLY A 107 3.61 -4.38 -17.22
N ILE A 108 3.52 -3.84 -15.99
CA ILE A 108 4.45 -2.80 -15.51
C ILE A 108 5.79 -3.43 -15.07
N CYS A 109 5.76 -4.63 -14.55
CA CYS A 109 6.96 -5.37 -14.14
C CYS A 109 6.80 -6.87 -14.40
N ALA A 110 7.94 -7.56 -14.51
CA ALA A 110 7.98 -9.00 -14.77
C ALA A 110 7.63 -9.83 -13.53
N THR A 111 7.87 -9.31 -12.33
CA THR A 111 7.57 -9.97 -11.06
C THR A 111 7.02 -8.97 -10.05
N PRO A 112 6.13 -9.39 -9.13
CA PRO A 112 5.59 -8.49 -8.10
C PRO A 112 6.69 -7.90 -7.20
N PHE A 113 7.78 -8.63 -6.99
CA PHE A 113 8.92 -8.22 -6.15
C PHE A 113 9.72 -7.05 -6.73
N GLY A 114 9.61 -6.82 -8.04
CA GLY A 114 10.24 -5.68 -8.73
C GLY A 114 9.50 -4.36 -8.54
N TYR A 115 8.26 -4.38 -8.04
CA TYR A 115 7.46 -3.16 -7.91
C TYR A 115 7.57 -2.53 -6.52
N GLU A 116 8.10 -1.32 -6.47
CA GLU A 116 8.44 -0.64 -5.21
C GLU A 116 7.26 0.02 -4.48
N PHE A 117 6.18 0.39 -5.21
CA PHE A 117 5.01 1.06 -4.62
C PHE A 117 3.96 0.07 -4.12
N SER A 118 4.42 -1.02 -3.54
CA SER A 118 3.59 -2.05 -2.91
C SER A 118 4.16 -2.48 -1.57
N SER A 119 3.34 -3.17 -0.78
CA SER A 119 3.75 -3.71 0.52
C SER A 119 4.48 -5.05 0.46
N ILE A 120 4.71 -5.60 -0.73
CA ILE A 120 5.24 -6.97 -0.90
C ILE A 120 6.57 -7.22 -0.17
N ARG A 121 7.45 -6.20 -0.17
CA ARG A 121 8.76 -6.31 0.49
C ARG A 121 8.71 -6.27 2.03
N GLY A 122 7.54 -6.05 2.59
CA GLY A 122 7.30 -6.16 4.02
C GLY A 122 7.06 -7.59 4.51
N ILE A 123 6.82 -8.55 3.60
CA ILE A 123 6.39 -9.91 3.90
C ILE A 123 7.55 -10.88 3.69
N PHE A 124 7.76 -11.83 4.62
CA PHE A 124 8.85 -12.82 4.59
C PHE A 124 10.23 -12.21 4.37
N ARG A 125 10.48 -11.05 4.98
CA ARG A 125 11.72 -10.27 4.77
C ARG A 125 13.00 -11.06 5.07
N LYS A 126 12.99 -11.85 6.14
CA LYS A 126 14.16 -12.64 6.56
C LYS A 126 14.46 -13.73 5.54
N GLU A 127 13.43 -14.44 5.09
CA GLU A 127 13.52 -15.56 4.17
C GLU A 127 14.00 -15.10 2.78
N PHE A 128 13.56 -13.93 2.34
CA PHE A 128 13.97 -13.34 1.04
C PHE A 128 15.21 -12.44 1.13
N GLY A 129 15.75 -12.21 2.31
CA GLY A 129 16.92 -11.34 2.49
C GLY A 129 16.68 -9.89 2.10
N TRP A 130 15.45 -9.36 2.28
CA TRP A 130 15.15 -7.98 1.95
C TRP A 130 15.83 -7.00 2.90
N ASN A 131 16.68 -6.15 2.34
CA ASN A 131 17.28 -5.03 3.01
C ASN A 131 16.65 -3.70 2.55
N THR A 132 16.73 -2.67 3.37
CA THR A 132 16.29 -1.32 3.01
C THR A 132 17.46 -0.60 2.31
N PRO A 133 17.38 -0.40 0.98
CA PRO A 133 18.43 0.32 0.26
C PRO A 133 18.59 1.75 0.79
N GLY A 134 19.83 2.21 0.93
CA GLY A 134 20.11 3.61 1.35
C GLY A 134 19.82 3.92 2.82
N GLY A 135 19.45 2.91 3.63
CA GLY A 135 19.17 3.10 5.06
C GLY A 135 17.83 3.81 5.33
N THR A 136 17.66 4.26 6.58
CA THR A 136 16.45 4.92 7.05
C THR A 136 16.62 6.43 7.20
N LEU A 137 15.57 7.18 6.90
CA LEU A 137 15.54 8.64 7.08
C LEU A 137 15.50 8.98 8.58
N PRO A 138 16.32 9.96 9.04
CA PRO A 138 16.21 10.47 10.40
C PRO A 138 14.80 11.00 10.69
N ARG A 139 14.20 10.60 11.83
CA ARG A 139 12.83 11.00 12.21
C ARG A 139 12.57 12.50 12.16
N LYS A 140 13.56 13.32 12.52
CA LYS A 140 13.47 14.79 12.44
C LYS A 140 13.22 15.34 11.03
N SER A 141 13.49 14.55 10.00
CA SER A 141 13.27 14.93 8.61
C SER A 141 11.93 14.43 8.06
N ALA A 142 11.21 13.57 8.77
CA ALA A 142 9.97 12.92 8.33
C ALA A 142 8.85 13.92 7.99
N TYR A 143 8.80 15.09 8.66
CA TYR A 143 7.76 16.11 8.46
C TYR A 143 7.66 16.60 7.01
N ARG A 144 8.73 16.46 6.22
CA ARG A 144 8.75 16.83 4.79
C ARG A 144 7.90 15.92 3.92
N PHE A 145 7.71 14.68 4.36
CA PHE A 145 7.11 13.59 3.58
C PHE A 145 5.72 13.17 4.08
N ILE A 146 5.25 13.74 5.17
CA ILE A 146 3.93 13.47 5.74
C ILE A 146 3.01 14.69 5.64
N PRO A 147 1.68 14.52 5.77
CA PRO A 147 0.75 15.63 5.81
C PRO A 147 1.11 16.62 6.94
N SER A 148 0.90 17.91 6.68
CA SER A 148 1.10 18.94 7.69
C SER A 148 0.27 18.65 8.94
N ARG A 149 0.82 18.91 10.13
CA ARG A 149 0.23 18.62 11.44
C ARG A 149 0.07 17.12 11.77
N SER A 150 0.65 16.23 10.96
CA SER A 150 0.76 14.82 11.30
C SER A 150 2.08 14.54 12.01
N VAL A 151 2.08 13.53 12.86
CA VAL A 151 3.28 13.02 13.54
C VAL A 151 3.55 11.61 13.02
N LEU A 152 4.80 11.30 12.73
CA LEU A 152 5.19 9.94 12.38
C LEU A 152 5.14 9.07 13.65
N PRO A 153 4.32 7.99 13.69
CA PRO A 153 4.27 7.08 14.83
C PRO A 153 5.66 6.52 15.17
N GLU A 154 5.93 6.23 16.44
CA GLU A 154 7.26 5.78 16.89
C GLU A 154 7.71 4.48 16.21
N THR A 155 6.77 3.59 15.93
CA THR A 155 7.02 2.31 15.27
C THR A 155 7.31 2.45 13.77
N PHE A 156 6.91 3.57 13.13
CA PHE A 156 7.08 3.75 11.69
C PHE A 156 8.48 4.23 11.35
N GLN A 157 9.03 3.66 10.29
CA GLN A 157 10.30 4.08 9.71
C GLN A 157 10.11 4.47 8.25
N MET A 158 10.99 5.31 7.73
CA MET A 158 11.01 5.72 6.33
C MET A 158 12.35 5.33 5.70
N ASN A 159 12.32 4.98 4.41
CA ASN A 159 13.55 4.85 3.64
C ASN A 159 14.20 6.23 3.41
N SER A 160 15.38 6.25 2.79
CA SER A 160 16.14 7.48 2.51
C SER A 160 15.38 8.51 1.66
N GLU A 161 14.37 8.09 0.90
CA GLU A 161 13.54 8.95 0.05
C GLU A 161 12.25 9.44 0.76
N GLY A 162 12.04 9.05 2.02
CA GLY A 162 10.90 9.48 2.83
C GLY A 162 9.63 8.66 2.63
N MET A 163 9.69 7.48 2.01
CA MET A 163 8.57 6.54 1.96
C MET A 163 8.53 5.69 3.22
N ILE A 164 7.37 5.59 3.85
CA ILE A 164 7.17 4.71 5.01
C ILE A 164 7.40 3.26 4.58
N LEU A 165 8.22 2.56 5.35
CA LEU A 165 8.60 1.17 5.10
C LEU A 165 7.44 0.23 5.40
N PRO A 166 7.02 -0.63 4.45
CA PRO A 166 5.86 -1.49 4.63
C PRO A 166 5.98 -2.41 5.83
N GLU A 167 7.17 -2.94 6.12
CA GLU A 167 7.43 -3.80 7.27
C GLU A 167 7.21 -3.16 8.64
N THR A 168 7.11 -1.84 8.69
CA THR A 168 6.84 -1.12 9.94
C THR A 168 5.35 -0.78 10.12
N VAL A 169 4.52 -1.14 9.15
CA VAL A 169 3.11 -0.72 9.10
C VAL A 169 2.13 -1.87 8.90
N ILE A 170 2.45 -2.80 7.99
CA ILE A 170 1.57 -3.95 7.74
C ILE A 170 1.68 -4.99 8.86
N ASP A 171 0.62 -5.73 9.09
CA ASP A 171 0.66 -6.92 9.97
C ASP A 171 1.31 -8.10 9.22
N ALA A 172 2.64 -8.00 9.00
CA ALA A 172 3.39 -9.01 8.29
C ALA A 172 3.33 -10.36 9.00
N GLN A 173 3.31 -10.38 10.35
CA GLN A 173 3.26 -11.60 11.12
C GLN A 173 1.96 -12.38 10.88
N ASP A 174 0.82 -11.71 10.84
CA ASP A 174 -0.45 -12.37 10.52
C ASP A 174 -0.44 -12.92 9.09
N ILE A 175 0.01 -12.13 8.11
CA ILE A 175 0.09 -12.55 6.71
C ILE A 175 1.00 -13.78 6.56
N GLU A 176 2.19 -13.76 7.15
CA GLU A 176 3.15 -14.86 7.11
C GLU A 176 2.59 -16.12 7.77
N HIS A 177 1.86 -15.97 8.87
CA HIS A 177 1.14 -17.08 9.51
C HIS A 177 0.07 -17.68 8.57
N GLN A 178 -0.71 -16.85 7.88
CA GLN A 178 -1.76 -17.30 6.96
C GLN A 178 -1.19 -18.05 5.74
N PHE A 179 -0.07 -17.60 5.19
CA PHE A 179 0.64 -18.30 4.11
C PHE A 179 1.45 -19.52 4.60
N SER A 180 1.70 -19.62 5.89
CA SER A 180 2.46 -20.65 6.58
C SER A 180 3.96 -20.70 6.23
N THR A 181 4.36 -20.48 4.99
CA THR A 181 5.76 -20.50 4.55
C THR A 181 6.03 -19.49 3.43
N ALA A 182 7.28 -19.03 3.34
CA ALA A 182 7.75 -18.21 2.21
C ALA A 182 7.58 -18.92 0.86
N ARG A 183 7.71 -20.25 0.83
CA ARG A 183 7.51 -21.05 -0.39
C ARG A 183 6.04 -21.02 -0.84
N SER A 184 5.10 -21.13 0.08
CA SER A 184 3.67 -20.98 -0.21
C SER A 184 3.36 -19.58 -0.75
N PHE A 185 3.90 -18.54 -0.10
CA PHE A 185 3.76 -17.16 -0.59
C PHE A 185 4.32 -17.00 -2.01
N LEU A 186 5.53 -17.51 -2.30
CA LEU A 186 6.10 -17.49 -3.66
C LEU A 186 5.21 -18.21 -4.69
N TYR A 187 4.61 -19.32 -4.33
CA TYR A 187 3.67 -20.03 -5.21
C TYR A 187 2.52 -19.10 -5.64
N TYR A 188 1.89 -18.41 -4.68
CA TYR A 188 0.83 -17.44 -5.00
C TYR A 188 1.32 -16.26 -5.84
N MET A 189 2.54 -15.76 -5.57
CA MET A 189 3.11 -14.63 -6.31
C MET A 189 3.49 -14.97 -7.75
N ASN A 190 3.75 -16.23 -8.06
CA ASN A 190 4.21 -16.69 -9.38
C ASN A 190 3.12 -17.42 -10.20
N ARG A 191 1.87 -17.49 -9.73
CA ARG A 191 0.78 -18.08 -10.50
C ARG A 191 0.58 -17.34 -11.82
N LEU A 192 0.14 -18.07 -12.86
CA LEU A 192 -0.18 -17.46 -14.14
C LEU A 192 -1.45 -16.60 -14.02
N SER A 193 -1.52 -15.54 -14.81
CA SER A 193 -2.73 -14.70 -14.90
C SER A 193 -3.91 -15.55 -15.39
N GLY A 194 -5.04 -15.48 -14.69
CA GLY A 194 -6.23 -16.29 -14.99
C GLY A 194 -6.44 -17.50 -14.07
N GLU A 195 -5.44 -17.88 -13.27
CA GLU A 195 -5.58 -18.96 -12.26
C GLU A 195 -6.08 -18.48 -10.90
N GLU A 196 -6.41 -17.20 -10.78
CA GLU A 196 -6.71 -16.55 -9.51
C GLU A 196 -8.14 -16.71 -9.04
N TRP A 197 -9.01 -17.17 -9.91
CA TRP A 197 -10.46 -17.21 -9.70
C TRP A 197 -11.06 -18.62 -9.58
N ILE A 198 -10.22 -19.62 -9.31
CA ILE A 198 -10.67 -21.01 -9.12
C ILE A 198 -10.68 -21.36 -7.64
#